data_051e74eaea18e2f4a6d0a79f363ccad1
#
_entry.id   051e74eaea18e2f4a6d0a79f363ccad1
#
_cell.length_a   1.000
_cell.length_b   1.000
_cell.length_c   1.000
_cell.angle_alpha   90.00
_cell.angle_beta   90.00
_cell.angle_gamma   90.00
#
_symmetry.space_group_name_H-M   'P 1'
#
loop_
_entity.id
_entity.type
_entity.pdbx_description
1 polymer ?
#
loop_
_entity_poly.entity_id
_entity_poly.type
_entity_poly.pdbx_seq_one_letter_code
_entity_poly.pdbx_strand_id
1 'polypeptide(L)'
;MRRVIPLLCSLLLLCSCGAGPSASAPEDSSRLVIFTARSAAVYDDAVREFERRTGIWVEVRTADGTLPLLEQIAAGSSGGDLLLGAAPDSLSAYGDCFAPYTAPLAADIPDAYRDSEDRWTPFSLLPTVLIYNDQLVQRNVPDSWADLVSVAWRGRIACPDPTVSATGCTALQALLQVLPGEEEAVLTAFSRNLSGVLPSAAAVADAVADGSCYVGVTTEDLALQAADSGLSITVVYPAEGAVVQPDCAAIVRDCAHEDNARAFIDFLLSSEVQTRLARQLRRPIRGDADAALPPVLSYDPYGAGAHQAELLAIWRSLTAEDAA
;
A
#
# COMPACT_ATOMS: atom_id res chain seq x y z
N MET A 1 -39.39 50.45 69.04
CA MET A 1 -38.25 50.08 68.19
C MET A 1 -38.34 48.55 67.92
N ARG A 2 -38.94 48.15 66.79
CA ARG A 2 -39.15 46.71 66.37
C ARG A 2 -38.11 46.37 65.29
N ARG A 3 -37.26 45.46 65.58
CA ARG A 3 -36.30 44.90 64.59
C ARG A 3 -36.98 43.87 63.78
N VAL A 4 -37.06 44.05 62.46
CA VAL A 4 -37.52 43.08 61.47
C VAL A 4 -36.29 42.37 60.97
N ILE A 5 -36.31 41.02 61.06
CA ILE A 5 -35.29 40.14 60.52
C ILE A 5 -35.86 39.62 59.17
N PRO A 6 -35.17 39.77 58.04
CA PRO A 6 -35.56 39.13 56.81
C PRO A 6 -35.11 37.66 56.75
N LEU A 7 -36.07 36.82 56.48
CA LEU A 7 -35.87 35.37 56.22
C LEU A 7 -35.30 35.16 54.81
N LEU A 8 -34.08 34.66 54.74
CA LEU A 8 -33.40 34.38 53.48
C LEU A 8 -33.81 32.96 53.03
N CYS A 9 -34.72 32.83 52.04
CA CYS A 9 -35.03 31.58 51.37
C CYS A 9 -33.91 31.21 50.41
N SER A 10 -33.07 30.22 50.78
CA SER A 10 -32.08 29.60 49.89
C SER A 10 -32.79 28.63 48.94
N LEU A 11 -32.90 29.02 47.67
CA LEU A 11 -33.37 28.18 46.57
C LEU A 11 -32.18 27.29 46.10
N LEU A 12 -32.17 26.03 46.53
CA LEU A 12 -31.27 25.00 46.02
C LEU A 12 -31.70 24.60 44.61
N LEU A 13 -31.01 25.15 43.60
CA LEU A 13 -31.08 24.66 42.22
C LEU A 13 -30.26 23.36 42.14
N LEU A 14 -30.97 22.24 42.12
CA LEU A 14 -30.41 20.94 41.71
C LEU A 14 -30.14 20.96 40.20
N CYS A 15 -28.90 21.28 39.82
CA CYS A 15 -28.38 21.01 38.50
C CYS A 15 -28.25 19.48 38.35
N SER A 16 -29.27 18.86 37.78
CA SER A 16 -29.18 17.53 37.23
C SER A 16 -28.25 17.56 35.99
N CYS A 17 -26.96 17.30 36.19
CA CYS A 17 -26.08 16.92 35.07
C CYS A 17 -26.61 15.59 34.52
N GLY A 18 -27.39 15.67 33.45
CA GLY A 18 -27.68 14.51 32.62
C GLY A 18 -26.32 14.01 32.07
N ALA A 19 -25.84 12.92 32.61
CA ALA A 19 -24.79 12.15 31.95
C ALA A 19 -25.35 11.73 30.58
N GLY A 20 -24.85 12.38 29.52
CA GLY A 20 -25.06 11.87 28.16
C GLY A 20 -24.57 10.40 28.12
N PRO A 21 -25.12 9.56 27.23
CA PRO A 21 -24.66 8.21 27.11
C PRO A 21 -23.14 8.25 26.85
N SER A 22 -22.35 7.81 27.83
CA SER A 22 -20.95 7.48 27.61
C SER A 22 -20.98 6.43 26.52
N ALA A 23 -20.42 6.75 25.36
CA ALA A 23 -20.20 5.72 24.35
C ALA A 23 -19.32 4.66 25.03
N SER A 24 -19.95 3.55 25.42
CA SER A 24 -19.22 2.38 25.90
C SER A 24 -18.25 1.97 24.78
N ALA A 25 -17.01 1.63 25.12
CA ALA A 25 -16.12 1.00 24.16
C ALA A 25 -16.87 -0.17 23.50
N PRO A 26 -16.72 -0.35 22.17
CA PRO A 26 -17.38 -1.47 21.48
C PRO A 26 -17.03 -2.78 22.18
N GLU A 27 -17.99 -3.73 22.18
CA GLU A 27 -17.74 -5.07 22.69
C GLU A 27 -16.54 -5.65 21.89
N ASP A 28 -15.70 -6.43 22.56
CA ASP A 28 -14.49 -7.01 21.95
C ASP A 28 -14.84 -7.84 20.71
N SER A 29 -15.98 -8.55 20.72
CA SER A 29 -16.49 -9.33 19.59
C SER A 29 -16.87 -8.47 18.36
N SER A 30 -17.05 -7.17 18.51
CA SER A 30 -17.40 -6.21 17.46
C SER A 30 -16.22 -5.32 17.06
N ARG A 31 -15.00 -5.82 17.13
CA ARG A 31 -13.77 -5.11 16.81
C ARG A 31 -13.01 -5.78 15.68
N LEU A 32 -12.31 -5.00 14.87
CA LEU A 32 -11.35 -5.46 13.86
C LEU A 32 -10.12 -4.54 13.90
N VAL A 33 -8.94 -5.11 14.01
CA VAL A 33 -7.67 -4.36 13.97
C VAL A 33 -6.97 -4.64 12.64
N ILE A 34 -6.87 -3.61 11.81
CA ILE A 34 -6.24 -3.66 10.49
C ILE A 34 -4.85 -3.04 10.56
N PHE A 35 -3.83 -3.74 10.07
CA PHE A 35 -2.52 -3.20 9.80
C PHE A 35 -2.36 -2.82 8.34
N THR A 36 -1.78 -1.66 8.07
CA THR A 36 -1.51 -1.23 6.70
C THR A 36 -0.35 -0.24 6.62
N ALA A 37 0.38 -0.27 5.50
CA ALA A 37 1.31 0.77 5.09
C ALA A 37 0.70 1.67 3.99
N ARG A 38 -0.59 1.51 3.67
CA ARG A 38 -1.30 2.32 2.69
C ARG A 38 -1.76 3.64 3.29
N SER A 39 -1.85 4.67 2.46
CA SER A 39 -2.45 5.95 2.86
C SER A 39 -3.94 5.79 3.16
N ALA A 40 -4.46 6.64 4.04
CA ALA A 40 -5.88 6.66 4.41
C ALA A 40 -6.83 6.77 3.20
N ALA A 41 -6.43 7.48 2.14
CA ALA A 41 -7.19 7.62 0.92
C ALA A 41 -7.56 6.27 0.26
N VAL A 42 -6.78 5.22 0.50
CA VAL A 42 -7.03 3.89 -0.08
C VAL A 42 -8.14 3.14 0.66
N TYR A 43 -8.23 3.26 1.98
CA TYR A 43 -9.07 2.40 2.81
C TYR A 43 -10.17 3.10 3.60
N ASP A 44 -10.05 4.40 3.91
CA ASP A 44 -10.95 5.12 4.81
C ASP A 44 -12.43 4.98 4.44
N ASP A 45 -12.74 5.14 3.16
CA ASP A 45 -14.13 5.03 2.69
C ASP A 45 -14.67 3.60 2.79
N ALA A 46 -13.83 2.60 2.53
CA ALA A 46 -14.22 1.20 2.67
C ALA A 46 -14.42 0.84 4.14
N VAL A 47 -13.52 1.28 5.02
CA VAL A 47 -13.63 1.10 6.47
C VAL A 47 -14.93 1.70 7.01
N ARG A 48 -15.20 2.99 6.74
CA ARG A 48 -16.43 3.66 7.22
C ARG A 48 -17.70 2.96 6.74
N GLU A 49 -17.71 2.52 5.48
CA GLU A 49 -18.87 1.82 4.94
C GLU A 49 -19.04 0.43 5.54
N PHE A 50 -17.95 -0.28 5.80
CA PHE A 50 -17.97 -1.56 6.50
C PHE A 50 -18.52 -1.41 7.93
N GLU A 51 -18.01 -0.46 8.71
CA GLU A 51 -18.49 -0.15 10.06
C GLU A 51 -19.98 0.18 10.07
N ARG A 52 -20.41 1.01 9.11
CA ARG A 52 -21.83 1.41 8.98
C ARG A 52 -22.76 0.21 8.72
N ARG A 53 -22.31 -0.79 7.95
CA ARG A 53 -23.13 -1.96 7.57
C ARG A 53 -23.14 -3.05 8.61
N THR A 54 -22.02 -3.27 9.24
CA THR A 54 -21.81 -4.43 10.11
C THR A 54 -21.93 -4.09 11.59
N GLY A 55 -21.69 -2.82 11.96
CA GLY A 55 -21.54 -2.42 13.35
C GLY A 55 -20.21 -2.84 13.97
N ILE A 56 -19.32 -3.46 13.19
CA ILE A 56 -17.96 -3.82 13.61
C ILE A 56 -17.11 -2.55 13.58
N TRP A 57 -16.52 -2.19 14.71
CA TRP A 57 -15.61 -1.06 14.80
C TRP A 57 -14.21 -1.45 14.30
N VAL A 58 -13.62 -0.62 13.44
CA VAL A 58 -12.33 -0.88 12.81
C VAL A 58 -11.26 0.05 13.36
N GLU A 59 -10.24 -0.51 13.97
CA GLU A 59 -9.01 0.20 14.32
C GLU A 59 -7.96 -0.01 13.23
N VAL A 60 -7.56 1.06 12.55
CA VAL A 60 -6.48 0.99 11.57
C VAL A 60 -5.17 1.46 12.20
N ARG A 61 -4.17 0.60 12.15
CA ARG A 61 -2.79 0.88 12.59
C ARG A 61 -1.90 0.98 11.38
N THR A 62 -1.32 2.16 11.18
CA THR A 62 -0.44 2.44 10.05
C THR A 62 1.02 2.22 10.42
N ALA A 63 1.82 1.80 9.44
CA ALA A 63 3.28 1.69 9.54
C ALA A 63 3.94 2.45 8.39
N ASP A 64 5.21 2.81 8.56
CA ASP A 64 5.98 3.58 7.58
C ASP A 64 6.38 2.74 6.34
N GLY A 65 6.14 1.43 6.35
CA GLY A 65 6.44 0.54 5.24
C GLY A 65 5.88 -0.86 5.40
N THR A 66 5.72 -1.55 4.27
CA THR A 66 5.17 -2.91 4.23
C THR A 66 6.13 -3.93 4.86
N LEU A 67 7.44 -3.84 4.58
CA LEU A 67 8.41 -4.82 5.09
C LEU A 67 8.58 -4.76 6.61
N PRO A 68 8.78 -3.58 7.24
CA PRO A 68 8.79 -3.46 8.70
C PRO A 68 7.52 -3.98 9.36
N LEU A 69 6.37 -3.80 8.71
CA LEU A 69 5.09 -4.29 9.19
C LEU A 69 5.01 -5.82 9.16
N LEU A 70 5.49 -6.46 8.10
CA LEU A 70 5.58 -7.92 7.99
C LEU A 70 6.53 -8.51 9.03
N GLU A 71 7.67 -7.87 9.27
CA GLU A 71 8.61 -8.26 10.33
C GLU A 71 7.95 -8.18 11.73
N GLN A 72 7.17 -7.13 11.98
CA GLN A 72 6.42 -6.97 13.23
C GLN A 72 5.36 -8.07 13.42
N ILE A 73 4.64 -8.44 12.36
CA ILE A 73 3.67 -9.55 12.38
C ILE A 73 4.40 -10.86 12.66
N ALA A 74 5.50 -11.14 11.97
CA ALA A 74 6.30 -12.36 12.16
C ALA A 74 6.89 -12.48 13.58
N ALA A 75 7.22 -11.36 14.22
CA ALA A 75 7.67 -11.32 15.59
C ALA A 75 6.54 -11.58 16.63
N GLY A 76 5.28 -11.75 16.20
CA GLY A 76 4.13 -11.98 17.06
C GLY A 76 3.75 -10.79 17.96
N SER A 77 4.28 -9.60 17.65
CA SER A 77 4.11 -8.39 18.47
C SER A 77 3.00 -7.47 17.97
N SER A 78 2.25 -7.88 16.95
CA SER A 78 1.31 -6.99 16.26
C SER A 78 -0.01 -6.78 17.02
N GLY A 79 -0.63 -7.84 17.54
CA GLY A 79 -1.98 -7.77 18.13
C GLY A 79 -3.03 -7.27 17.12
N GLY A 80 -2.87 -7.55 15.84
CA GLY A 80 -3.79 -7.22 14.78
C GLY A 80 -4.42 -8.43 14.13
N ASP A 81 -5.54 -8.21 13.44
CA ASP A 81 -6.35 -9.27 12.86
C ASP A 81 -6.13 -9.42 11.36
N LEU A 82 -5.89 -8.32 10.67
CA LEU A 82 -5.78 -8.27 9.22
C LEU A 82 -4.62 -7.39 8.77
N LEU A 83 -3.83 -7.86 7.83
CA LEU A 83 -2.92 -7.05 7.03
C LEU A 83 -3.65 -6.60 5.77
N LEU A 84 -3.65 -5.31 5.48
CA LEU A 84 -4.25 -4.73 4.28
C LEU A 84 -3.18 -4.04 3.43
N GLY A 85 -3.02 -4.48 2.19
CA GLY A 85 -2.20 -3.76 1.24
C GLY A 85 -0.75 -4.25 1.14
N ALA A 86 -0.54 -5.53 0.88
CA ALA A 86 0.77 -6.10 0.56
C ALA A 86 0.69 -6.93 -0.74
N ALA A 87 1.80 -7.05 -1.44
CA ALA A 87 1.89 -7.84 -2.67
C ALA A 87 2.42 -9.26 -2.39
N PRO A 88 2.14 -10.25 -3.25
CA PRO A 88 2.54 -11.64 -3.05
C PRO A 88 4.05 -11.86 -2.90
N ASP A 89 4.89 -11.07 -3.57
CA ASP A 89 6.35 -11.14 -3.44
C ASP A 89 6.80 -10.85 -1.99
N SER A 90 6.18 -9.87 -1.34
CA SER A 90 6.45 -9.54 0.06
C SER A 90 5.79 -10.53 1.01
N LEU A 91 4.57 -10.99 0.71
CA LEU A 91 3.81 -11.92 1.55
C LEU A 91 4.38 -13.33 1.57
N SER A 92 4.96 -13.80 0.45
CA SER A 92 5.43 -15.18 0.31
C SER A 92 6.52 -15.57 1.31
N ALA A 93 7.40 -14.61 1.68
CA ALA A 93 8.43 -14.82 2.69
C ALA A 93 7.87 -14.98 4.12
N TYR A 94 6.61 -14.57 4.34
CA TYR A 94 5.92 -14.57 5.64
C TYR A 94 4.64 -15.42 5.65
N GLY A 95 4.50 -16.33 4.69
CA GLY A 95 3.26 -17.11 4.48
C GLY A 95 2.73 -17.82 5.73
N ASP A 96 3.63 -18.31 6.59
CA ASP A 96 3.27 -18.98 7.84
C ASP A 96 2.60 -18.06 8.87
N CYS A 97 2.71 -16.76 8.70
CA CYS A 97 2.08 -15.77 9.58
C CYS A 97 0.58 -15.57 9.27
N PHE A 98 0.08 -16.11 8.18
CA PHE A 98 -1.28 -15.86 7.71
C PHE A 98 -2.15 -17.11 7.74
N ALA A 99 -3.41 -16.94 8.15
CA ALA A 99 -4.40 -17.99 8.12
C ALA A 99 -5.04 -18.12 6.74
N PRO A 100 -5.24 -19.32 6.20
CA PRO A 100 -5.89 -19.50 4.93
C PRO A 100 -7.38 -19.16 5.01
N TYR A 101 -7.87 -18.45 3.98
CA TYR A 101 -9.28 -18.13 3.84
C TYR A 101 -9.71 -18.06 2.38
N THR A 102 -10.61 -18.94 1.98
CA THR A 102 -11.24 -18.90 0.66
C THR A 102 -12.50 -18.04 0.72
N ALA A 103 -12.41 -16.78 0.28
CA ALA A 103 -13.57 -15.89 0.22
C ALA A 103 -14.63 -16.41 -0.77
N PRO A 104 -15.95 -16.25 -0.50
CA PRO A 104 -17.01 -16.71 -1.39
C PRO A 104 -16.92 -16.17 -2.83
N LEU A 105 -16.38 -14.98 -2.99
CA LEU A 105 -16.20 -14.32 -4.28
C LEU A 105 -14.80 -14.51 -4.89
N ALA A 106 -13.94 -15.33 -4.27
CA ALA A 106 -12.60 -15.60 -4.78
C ALA A 106 -12.61 -16.30 -6.15
N ALA A 107 -13.68 -17.03 -6.48
CA ALA A 107 -13.84 -17.67 -7.79
C ALA A 107 -13.88 -16.67 -8.97
N ASP A 108 -14.21 -15.41 -8.71
CA ASP A 108 -14.22 -14.34 -9.72
C ASP A 108 -12.85 -13.67 -9.89
N ILE A 109 -11.86 -14.07 -9.10
CA ILE A 109 -10.47 -13.57 -9.20
C ILE A 109 -9.70 -14.46 -10.18
N PRO A 110 -8.99 -13.89 -11.18
CA PRO A 110 -8.20 -14.68 -12.11
C PRO A 110 -7.15 -15.53 -11.36
N ASP A 111 -7.01 -16.81 -11.77
CA ASP A 111 -6.12 -17.77 -11.09
C ASP A 111 -4.66 -17.29 -11.02
N ALA A 112 -4.21 -16.50 -12.00
CA ALA A 112 -2.86 -15.95 -12.03
C ALA A 112 -2.52 -15.05 -10.84
N TYR A 113 -3.53 -14.50 -10.12
CA TYR A 113 -3.35 -13.63 -8.98
C TYR A 113 -3.66 -14.28 -7.64
N ARG A 114 -4.20 -15.51 -7.65
CA ARG A 114 -4.59 -16.21 -6.41
C ARG A 114 -3.40 -16.93 -5.78
N ASP A 115 -3.36 -16.94 -4.47
CA ASP A 115 -2.46 -17.83 -3.73
C ASP A 115 -3.01 -19.26 -3.73
N SER A 116 -2.16 -20.25 -3.99
CA SER A 116 -2.56 -21.66 -4.05
C SER A 116 -3.00 -22.25 -2.70
N GLU A 117 -2.66 -21.58 -1.61
CA GLU A 117 -3.01 -21.98 -0.25
C GLU A 117 -4.02 -21.01 0.40
N ASP A 118 -4.57 -20.05 -0.38
CA ASP A 118 -5.53 -19.04 0.08
C ASP A 118 -5.07 -18.24 1.33
N ARG A 119 -3.75 -18.05 1.50
CA ARG A 119 -3.17 -17.32 2.65
C ARG A 119 -3.42 -15.82 2.59
N TRP A 120 -3.70 -15.31 1.41
CA TRP A 120 -4.10 -13.92 1.17
C TRP A 120 -5.10 -13.82 0.02
N THR A 121 -5.91 -12.79 0.10
CA THR A 121 -6.97 -12.51 -0.89
C THR A 121 -6.63 -11.24 -1.65
N PRO A 122 -6.41 -11.28 -2.96
CA PRO A 122 -6.28 -10.11 -3.81
C PRO A 122 -7.57 -9.28 -3.82
N PHE A 123 -7.46 -7.94 -3.73
CA PHE A 123 -8.62 -7.06 -3.83
C PHE A 123 -8.49 -5.96 -4.89
N SER A 124 -7.27 -5.67 -5.37
CA SER A 124 -7.01 -4.77 -6.50
C SER A 124 -5.72 -5.14 -7.21
N LEU A 125 -5.49 -4.57 -8.41
CA LEU A 125 -4.22 -4.69 -9.11
C LEU A 125 -3.46 -3.37 -9.07
N LEU A 126 -2.14 -3.47 -8.91
CA LEU A 126 -1.21 -2.34 -8.84
C LEU A 126 -0.09 -2.51 -9.88
N PRO A 127 -0.23 -1.92 -11.07
CA PRO A 127 0.89 -1.79 -11.98
C PRO A 127 1.97 -0.86 -11.39
N THR A 128 3.21 -1.31 -11.41
CA THR A 128 4.38 -0.46 -11.15
C THR A 128 4.78 0.20 -12.47
N VAL A 129 4.84 1.53 -12.48
CA VAL A 129 5.03 2.35 -13.67
C VAL A 129 6.18 3.33 -13.48
N LEU A 130 6.66 3.88 -14.60
CA LEU A 130 7.54 5.03 -14.58
C LEU A 130 6.71 6.32 -14.68
N ILE A 131 7.24 7.38 -14.12
CA ILE A 131 6.69 8.73 -14.26
C ILE A 131 7.81 9.70 -14.57
N TYR A 132 7.49 10.78 -15.23
CA TYR A 132 8.41 11.89 -15.40
C TYR A 132 7.70 13.24 -15.27
N ASN A 133 8.46 14.27 -14.90
CA ASN A 133 7.98 15.64 -14.88
C ASN A 133 7.99 16.21 -16.32
N ASP A 134 6.82 16.51 -16.87
CA ASP A 134 6.65 16.93 -18.27
C ASP A 134 7.14 18.36 -18.55
N GLN A 135 7.36 19.17 -17.49
CA GLN A 135 7.96 20.49 -17.65
C GLN A 135 9.50 20.41 -17.74
N LEU A 136 10.10 19.41 -17.09
CA LEU A 136 11.55 19.23 -17.05
C LEU A 136 12.06 18.29 -18.15
N VAL A 137 11.28 17.28 -18.53
CA VAL A 137 11.63 16.26 -19.52
C VAL A 137 10.79 16.46 -20.79
N GLN A 138 11.33 17.19 -21.76
CA GLN A 138 10.65 17.48 -23.02
C GLN A 138 11.20 16.68 -24.20
N ARG A 139 12.32 15.99 -24.02
CA ARG A 139 13.00 15.16 -25.04
C ARG A 139 13.66 13.96 -24.36
N ASN A 140 13.86 12.89 -25.13
CA ASN A 140 14.47 11.65 -24.64
C ASN A 140 13.73 11.12 -23.39
N VAL A 141 12.41 11.08 -23.48
CA VAL A 141 11.54 10.60 -22.42
C VAL A 141 11.90 9.13 -22.13
N PRO A 142 12.03 8.73 -20.84
CA PRO A 142 12.23 7.32 -20.51
C PRO A 142 10.99 6.52 -20.92
N ASP A 143 11.17 5.43 -21.65
CA ASP A 143 10.06 4.57 -22.10
C ASP A 143 10.25 3.09 -21.72
N SER A 144 11.35 2.76 -21.03
CA SER A 144 11.71 1.38 -20.69
C SER A 144 12.36 1.28 -19.30
N TRP A 145 12.32 0.10 -18.69
CA TRP A 145 13.10 -0.19 -17.48
C TRP A 145 14.60 -0.01 -17.73
N ALA A 146 15.06 -0.39 -18.94
CA ALA A 146 16.45 -0.27 -19.32
C ALA A 146 16.95 1.18 -19.33
N ASP A 147 16.09 2.15 -19.58
CA ASP A 147 16.47 3.56 -19.53
C ASP A 147 16.92 4.01 -18.13
N LEU A 148 16.40 3.40 -17.07
CA LEU A 148 16.72 3.79 -15.70
C LEU A 148 18.21 3.56 -15.34
N VAL A 149 18.93 2.73 -16.08
CA VAL A 149 20.38 2.53 -15.90
C VAL A 149 21.21 3.36 -16.87
N SER A 150 20.56 4.13 -17.77
CA SER A 150 21.27 5.00 -18.72
C SER A 150 21.93 6.18 -18.01
N VAL A 151 23.19 6.46 -18.36
CA VAL A 151 23.95 7.63 -17.86
C VAL A 151 23.25 8.98 -18.11
N ALA A 152 22.31 9.05 -19.04
CA ALA A 152 21.50 10.25 -19.32
C ALA A 152 20.66 10.67 -18.10
N TRP A 153 20.32 9.75 -17.23
CA TRP A 153 19.48 9.98 -16.05
C TRP A 153 20.28 10.10 -14.74
N ARG A 154 21.59 10.23 -14.82
CA ARG A 154 22.46 10.30 -13.63
C ARG A 154 22.02 11.39 -12.66
N GLY A 155 21.72 10.99 -11.41
CA GLY A 155 21.26 11.88 -10.34
C GLY A 155 19.90 12.54 -10.60
N ARG A 156 18.98 11.90 -11.36
CA ARG A 156 17.69 12.48 -11.75
C ARG A 156 16.50 11.60 -11.46
N ILE A 157 16.73 10.37 -10.99
CA ILE A 157 15.70 9.38 -10.74
C ILE A 157 15.36 9.35 -9.24
N ALA A 158 14.08 9.30 -8.91
CA ALA A 158 13.57 8.93 -7.59
C ALA A 158 13.07 7.49 -7.59
N CYS A 159 13.42 6.73 -6.56
CA CYS A 159 12.91 5.38 -6.34
C CYS A 159 12.43 5.24 -4.90
N PRO A 160 11.34 4.48 -4.63
CA PRO A 160 10.99 4.13 -3.26
C PRO A 160 12.09 3.27 -2.65
N ASP A 161 12.40 3.46 -1.38
CA ASP A 161 13.43 2.68 -0.68
C ASP A 161 13.04 1.19 -0.66
N PRO A 162 13.82 0.32 -1.32
CA PRO A 162 13.51 -1.12 -1.34
C PRO A 162 13.57 -1.78 0.03
N THR A 163 14.23 -1.17 1.01
CA THR A 163 14.34 -1.72 2.37
C THR A 163 13.06 -1.55 3.20
N VAL A 164 12.16 -0.68 2.77
CA VAL A 164 10.89 -0.41 3.47
C VAL A 164 9.67 -0.50 2.54
N SER A 165 9.85 -0.29 1.23
CA SER A 165 8.78 -0.23 0.24
C SER A 165 8.76 -1.45 -0.68
N ALA A 166 7.64 -2.16 -0.74
CA ALA A 166 7.44 -3.25 -1.70
C ALA A 166 7.60 -2.76 -3.17
N THR A 167 7.10 -1.55 -3.50
CA THR A 167 7.28 -0.97 -4.85
C THR A 167 8.76 -0.78 -5.20
N GLY A 168 9.60 -0.40 -4.23
CA GLY A 168 11.04 -0.33 -4.42
C GLY A 168 11.66 -1.69 -4.73
N CYS A 169 11.30 -2.74 -3.98
CA CYS A 169 11.71 -4.11 -4.27
C CYS A 169 11.28 -4.54 -5.68
N THR A 170 10.01 -4.31 -6.04
CA THR A 170 9.47 -4.61 -7.37
C THR A 170 10.27 -3.91 -8.49
N ALA A 171 10.67 -2.65 -8.28
CA ALA A 171 11.49 -1.92 -9.24
C ALA A 171 12.87 -2.57 -9.46
N LEU A 172 13.55 -2.97 -8.38
CA LEU A 172 14.84 -3.67 -8.50
C LEU A 172 14.68 -5.02 -9.22
N GLN A 173 13.67 -5.80 -8.87
CA GLN A 173 13.37 -7.08 -9.51
C GLN A 173 13.06 -6.91 -11.01
N ALA A 174 12.29 -5.89 -11.38
CA ALA A 174 12.01 -5.59 -12.78
C ALA A 174 13.29 -5.27 -13.58
N LEU A 175 14.18 -4.48 -13.00
CA LEU A 175 15.47 -4.16 -13.62
C LEU A 175 16.33 -5.41 -13.83
N LEU A 176 16.44 -6.28 -12.81
CA LEU A 176 17.22 -7.52 -12.91
C LEU A 176 16.62 -8.51 -13.91
N GLN A 177 15.32 -8.51 -14.07
CA GLN A 177 14.64 -9.37 -15.05
C GLN A 177 14.83 -8.90 -16.49
N VAL A 178 14.85 -7.58 -16.70
CA VAL A 178 14.94 -6.98 -18.04
C VAL A 178 16.38 -6.87 -18.52
N LEU A 179 17.31 -6.55 -17.62
CA LEU A 179 18.69 -6.26 -17.97
C LEU A 179 19.59 -7.48 -17.81
N PRO A 180 20.36 -7.84 -18.85
CA PRO A 180 21.36 -8.89 -18.72
C PRO A 180 22.57 -8.42 -17.91
N GLY A 181 23.20 -9.32 -17.17
CA GLY A 181 24.43 -9.06 -16.45
C GLY A 181 24.39 -9.53 -15.00
N GLU A 182 25.46 -9.24 -14.28
CA GLU A 182 25.56 -9.51 -12.86
C GLU A 182 24.67 -8.51 -12.09
N GLU A 183 23.89 -8.99 -11.13
CA GLU A 183 22.92 -8.20 -10.37
C GLU A 183 23.54 -6.95 -9.75
N GLU A 184 24.69 -7.10 -9.10
CA GLU A 184 25.42 -6.00 -8.47
C GLU A 184 25.79 -4.91 -9.50
N ALA A 185 26.17 -5.29 -10.72
CA ALA A 185 26.49 -4.32 -11.77
C ALA A 185 25.27 -3.54 -12.24
N VAL A 186 24.12 -4.21 -12.42
CA VAL A 186 22.86 -3.58 -12.79
C VAL A 186 22.40 -2.62 -11.69
N LEU A 187 22.40 -3.06 -10.45
CA LEU A 187 21.97 -2.25 -9.30
C LEU A 187 22.92 -1.07 -9.05
N THR A 188 24.25 -1.25 -9.26
CA THR A 188 25.24 -0.15 -9.21
C THR A 188 24.96 0.89 -10.30
N ALA A 189 24.61 0.47 -11.52
CA ALA A 189 24.30 1.41 -12.59
C ALA A 189 23.00 2.18 -12.27
N PHE A 190 22.01 1.53 -11.67
CA PHE A 190 20.80 2.16 -11.24
C PHE A 190 21.01 3.12 -10.06
N SER A 191 21.72 2.70 -9.00
CA SER A 191 21.97 3.55 -7.82
C SER A 191 22.64 4.87 -8.17
N ARG A 192 23.58 4.87 -9.11
CA ARG A 192 24.27 6.07 -9.61
C ARG A 192 23.34 7.06 -10.32
N ASN A 193 22.19 6.61 -10.79
CA ASN A 193 21.22 7.46 -11.45
C ASN A 193 20.18 8.05 -10.48
N LEU A 194 20.15 7.55 -9.25
CA LEU A 194 19.24 8.09 -8.23
C LEU A 194 19.68 9.48 -7.76
N SER A 195 18.73 10.39 -7.68
CA SER A 195 18.84 11.66 -6.95
C SER A 195 18.44 11.50 -5.49
N GLY A 196 17.62 10.48 -5.20
CA GLY A 196 17.17 10.15 -3.86
C GLY A 196 16.44 8.82 -3.81
N VAL A 197 16.55 8.19 -2.63
CA VAL A 197 15.76 7.04 -2.23
C VAL A 197 14.73 7.54 -1.24
N LEU A 198 13.44 7.38 -1.56
CA LEU A 198 12.33 8.00 -0.83
C LEU A 198 11.52 6.95 -0.06
N PRO A 199 10.84 7.33 1.03
CA PRO A 199 10.20 6.35 1.93
C PRO A 199 9.05 5.57 1.29
N SER A 200 8.44 6.10 0.21
CA SER A 200 7.26 5.48 -0.40
C SER A 200 7.09 5.86 -1.87
N ALA A 201 6.26 5.08 -2.58
CA ALA A 201 5.84 5.38 -3.95
C ALA A 201 5.08 6.73 -4.06
N ALA A 202 4.33 7.12 -3.02
CA ALA A 202 3.68 8.42 -2.97
C ALA A 202 4.70 9.56 -2.89
N ALA A 203 5.70 9.43 -2.02
CA ALA A 203 6.78 10.44 -1.92
C ALA A 203 7.55 10.60 -3.24
N VAL A 204 7.70 9.52 -4.02
CA VAL A 204 8.29 9.60 -5.38
C VAL A 204 7.39 10.40 -6.32
N ALA A 205 6.08 10.15 -6.31
CA ALA A 205 5.14 10.91 -7.14
C ALA A 205 5.18 12.41 -6.80
N ASP A 206 5.20 12.75 -5.50
CA ASP A 206 5.31 14.14 -5.03
C ASP A 206 6.63 14.80 -5.51
N ALA A 207 7.76 14.11 -5.35
CA ALA A 207 9.08 14.64 -5.73
C ALA A 207 9.24 14.84 -7.25
N VAL A 208 8.59 14.01 -8.06
CA VAL A 208 8.54 14.22 -9.51
C VAL A 208 7.60 15.36 -9.86
N ALA A 209 6.44 15.43 -9.20
CA ALA A 209 5.44 16.48 -9.45
C ALA A 209 5.98 17.89 -9.15
N ASP A 210 6.71 18.05 -8.06
CA ASP A 210 7.29 19.34 -7.65
C ASP A 210 8.61 19.68 -8.36
N GLY A 211 9.14 18.74 -9.18
CA GLY A 211 10.37 18.92 -9.97
C GLY A 211 11.66 18.71 -9.19
N SER A 212 11.61 18.18 -7.96
CA SER A 212 12.79 17.77 -7.21
C SER A 212 13.51 16.62 -7.88
N CYS A 213 12.77 15.75 -8.60
CA CYS A 213 13.27 14.68 -9.42
C CYS A 213 12.67 14.76 -10.83
N TYR A 214 13.39 14.21 -11.81
CA TYR A 214 12.93 14.29 -13.22
C TYR A 214 12.10 13.07 -13.60
N VAL A 215 12.49 11.91 -13.10
CA VAL A 215 11.91 10.60 -13.36
C VAL A 215 11.67 9.89 -12.04
N GLY A 216 10.68 9.04 -11.96
CA GLY A 216 10.40 8.24 -10.77
C GLY A 216 9.79 6.89 -11.08
N VAL A 217 9.88 5.98 -10.12
CA VAL A 217 9.17 4.70 -10.11
C VAL A 217 8.08 4.77 -9.05
N THR A 218 6.82 4.53 -9.44
CA THR A 218 5.68 4.59 -8.53
C THR A 218 4.61 3.58 -8.95
N THR A 219 3.44 3.59 -8.31
CA THR A 219 2.29 2.79 -8.74
C THR A 219 1.36 3.61 -9.63
N GLU A 220 0.66 2.91 -10.53
CA GLU A 220 -0.22 3.53 -11.52
C GLU A 220 -1.30 4.42 -10.89
N ASP A 221 -1.94 3.96 -9.82
CA ASP A 221 -3.00 4.70 -9.13
C ASP A 221 -2.50 6.07 -8.62
N LEU A 222 -1.33 6.11 -7.97
CA LEU A 222 -0.71 7.34 -7.49
C LEU A 222 -0.34 8.27 -8.64
N ALA A 223 0.23 7.71 -9.71
CA ALA A 223 0.62 8.48 -10.89
C ALA A 223 -0.58 9.10 -11.59
N LEU A 224 -1.66 8.32 -11.78
CA LEU A 224 -2.90 8.79 -12.40
C LEU A 224 -3.62 9.82 -11.53
N GLN A 225 -3.67 9.63 -10.20
CA GLN A 225 -4.27 10.61 -9.28
C GLN A 225 -3.52 11.95 -9.32
N ALA A 226 -2.18 11.91 -9.37
CA ALA A 226 -1.37 13.12 -9.49
C ALA A 226 -1.62 13.83 -10.82
N ALA A 227 -1.66 13.10 -11.93
CA ALA A 227 -1.95 13.66 -13.26
C ALA A 227 -3.38 14.24 -13.35
N ASP A 228 -4.38 13.53 -12.80
CA ASP A 228 -5.79 13.99 -12.76
C ASP A 228 -5.95 15.25 -11.91
N SER A 229 -5.11 15.41 -10.89
CA SER A 229 -5.03 16.63 -10.07
C SER A 229 -4.33 17.81 -10.78
N GLY A 230 -3.88 17.63 -12.01
CA GLY A 230 -3.21 18.66 -12.80
C GLY A 230 -1.75 18.91 -12.43
N LEU A 231 -1.10 17.96 -11.74
CA LEU A 231 0.32 18.03 -11.44
C LEU A 231 1.16 17.69 -12.69
N SER A 232 2.38 18.20 -12.74
CA SER A 232 3.29 18.03 -13.89
C SER A 232 3.89 16.62 -13.94
N ILE A 233 3.04 15.62 -14.15
CA ILE A 233 3.40 14.21 -14.24
C ILE A 233 2.83 13.60 -15.52
N THR A 234 3.67 12.88 -16.24
CA THR A 234 3.24 11.94 -17.28
C THR A 234 3.58 10.51 -16.88
N VAL A 235 2.59 9.63 -17.04
CA VAL A 235 2.72 8.20 -16.75
C VAL A 235 3.30 7.47 -17.95
N VAL A 236 4.26 6.59 -17.71
CA VAL A 236 4.89 5.74 -18.73
C VAL A 236 4.74 4.28 -18.34
N TYR A 237 4.15 3.50 -19.22
CA TYR A 237 4.19 2.04 -19.12
C TYR A 237 5.44 1.56 -19.85
N PRO A 238 6.39 0.91 -19.16
CA PRO A 238 7.64 0.50 -19.78
C PRO A 238 7.40 -0.39 -21.01
N ALA A 239 8.23 -0.25 -22.02
CA ALA A 239 8.12 -1.00 -23.28
C ALA A 239 8.19 -2.53 -23.07
N GLU A 240 8.98 -2.98 -22.09
CA GLU A 240 9.07 -4.40 -21.71
C GLU A 240 7.82 -4.88 -20.93
N GLY A 241 6.99 -3.96 -20.48
CA GLY A 241 5.80 -4.17 -19.69
C GLY A 241 5.93 -3.67 -18.25
N ALA A 242 4.80 -3.31 -17.67
CA ALA A 242 4.69 -2.99 -16.24
C ALA A 242 4.68 -4.29 -15.41
N VAL A 243 5.27 -4.28 -14.22
CA VAL A 243 5.04 -5.33 -13.24
C VAL A 243 3.67 -5.08 -12.61
N VAL A 244 2.74 -6.01 -12.84
CA VAL A 244 1.39 -5.91 -12.29
C VAL A 244 1.24 -6.92 -11.17
N GLN A 245 1.17 -6.42 -9.94
CA GLN A 245 0.93 -7.26 -8.78
C GLN A 245 -0.43 -6.97 -8.15
N PRO A 246 -1.07 -7.98 -7.54
CA PRO A 246 -2.24 -7.73 -6.74
C PRO A 246 -1.86 -7.05 -5.42
N ASP A 247 -2.75 -6.19 -4.96
CA ASP A 247 -2.77 -5.69 -3.58
C ASP A 247 -3.67 -6.61 -2.78
N CYS A 248 -3.14 -7.22 -1.72
CA CYS A 248 -3.81 -8.30 -1.02
C CYS A 248 -4.17 -7.92 0.42
N ALA A 249 -5.21 -8.58 0.93
CA ALA A 249 -5.56 -8.64 2.33
C ALA A 249 -5.23 -10.04 2.87
N ALA A 250 -4.63 -10.13 4.07
CA ALA A 250 -4.22 -11.39 4.67
C ALA A 250 -4.62 -11.43 6.16
N ILE A 251 -5.28 -12.50 6.59
CA ILE A 251 -5.70 -12.70 7.98
C ILE A 251 -4.48 -13.12 8.79
N VAL A 252 -4.17 -12.39 9.85
CA VAL A 252 -3.07 -12.77 10.75
C VAL A 252 -3.43 -14.07 11.46
N ARG A 253 -2.52 -15.04 11.46
CA ARG A 253 -2.74 -16.33 12.10
C ARG A 253 -2.97 -16.16 13.60
N ASP A 254 -3.92 -16.91 14.15
CA ASP A 254 -4.30 -16.90 15.57
C ASP A 254 -4.72 -15.51 16.09
N CYS A 255 -5.23 -14.65 15.22
CA CYS A 255 -5.77 -13.35 15.60
C CYS A 255 -7.06 -13.46 16.42
N ALA A 256 -7.39 -12.40 17.16
CA ALA A 256 -8.53 -12.42 18.08
C ALA A 256 -9.89 -12.34 17.38
N HIS A 257 -9.96 -11.69 16.20
CA HIS A 257 -11.22 -11.37 15.52
C HIS A 257 -11.27 -11.92 14.10
N GLU A 258 -10.94 -13.21 13.93
CA GLU A 258 -10.82 -13.85 12.62
C GLU A 258 -12.11 -13.74 11.79
N ASP A 259 -13.30 -13.91 12.39
CA ASP A 259 -14.58 -13.82 11.69
C ASP A 259 -14.84 -12.40 11.16
N ASN A 260 -14.42 -11.37 11.91
CA ASN A 260 -14.52 -9.97 11.48
C ASN A 260 -13.54 -9.67 10.34
N ALA A 261 -12.34 -10.26 10.37
CA ALA A 261 -11.35 -10.16 9.30
C ALA A 261 -11.86 -10.83 8.00
N ARG A 262 -12.49 -12.01 8.10
CA ARG A 262 -13.15 -12.68 6.97
C ARG A 262 -14.28 -11.83 6.38
N ALA A 263 -15.14 -11.27 7.24
CA ALA A 263 -16.21 -10.39 6.80
C ALA A 263 -15.69 -9.13 6.08
N PHE A 264 -14.55 -8.59 6.51
CA PHE A 264 -13.93 -7.45 5.84
C PHE A 264 -13.35 -7.82 4.48
N ILE A 265 -12.72 -9.00 4.34
CA ILE A 265 -12.24 -9.51 3.05
C ILE A 265 -13.43 -9.70 2.08
N ASP A 266 -14.52 -10.32 2.52
CA ASP A 266 -15.72 -10.49 1.69
C ASP A 266 -16.28 -9.14 1.23
N PHE A 267 -16.26 -8.14 2.13
CA PHE A 267 -16.68 -6.79 1.80
C PHE A 267 -15.77 -6.12 0.77
N LEU A 268 -14.44 -6.28 0.87
CA LEU A 268 -13.49 -5.76 -0.12
C LEU A 268 -13.77 -6.30 -1.53
N LEU A 269 -14.20 -7.56 -1.64
CA LEU A 269 -14.54 -8.19 -2.91
C LEU A 269 -15.95 -7.82 -3.41
N SER A 270 -16.75 -7.09 -2.64
CA SER A 270 -18.09 -6.68 -3.09
C SER A 270 -18.03 -5.77 -4.32
N SER A 271 -19.04 -5.87 -5.19
CA SER A 271 -19.12 -5.04 -6.41
C SER A 271 -19.08 -3.54 -6.11
N GLU A 272 -19.57 -3.13 -4.95
CA GLU A 272 -19.53 -1.73 -4.54
C GLU A 272 -18.10 -1.25 -4.26
N VAL A 273 -17.33 -2.03 -3.48
CA VAL A 273 -15.93 -1.68 -3.20
C VAL A 273 -15.11 -1.73 -4.47
N GLN A 274 -15.30 -2.74 -5.31
CA GLN A 274 -14.62 -2.85 -6.61
C GLN A 274 -14.92 -1.65 -7.52
N THR A 275 -16.17 -1.19 -7.58
CA THR A 275 -16.55 0.03 -8.32
C THR A 275 -15.90 1.28 -7.71
N ARG A 276 -15.77 1.35 -6.39
CA ARG A 276 -15.12 2.46 -5.70
C ARG A 276 -13.62 2.51 -6.00
N LEU A 277 -12.93 1.38 -5.97
CA LEU A 277 -11.53 1.28 -6.36
C LEU A 277 -11.30 1.82 -7.78
N ALA A 278 -12.16 1.45 -8.75
CA ALA A 278 -12.08 1.98 -10.10
C ALA A 278 -12.23 3.52 -10.16
N ARG A 279 -13.11 4.11 -9.34
CA ARG A 279 -13.26 5.57 -9.24
C ARG A 279 -12.04 6.25 -8.59
N GLN A 280 -11.29 5.53 -7.79
CA GLN A 280 -10.02 5.98 -7.21
C GLN A 280 -8.83 5.71 -8.13
N LEU A 281 -9.07 5.40 -9.41
CA LEU A 281 -8.06 5.07 -10.41
C LEU A 281 -7.23 3.83 -10.05
N ARG A 282 -7.75 2.97 -9.17
CA ARG A 282 -7.19 1.64 -8.89
C ARG A 282 -7.87 0.60 -9.74
N ARG A 283 -7.13 -0.40 -10.16
CA ARG A 283 -7.68 -1.50 -10.96
C ARG A 283 -8.38 -2.52 -10.07
N PRO A 284 -9.69 -2.74 -10.23
CA PRO A 284 -10.38 -3.80 -9.51
C PRO A 284 -9.81 -5.16 -9.87
N ILE A 285 -9.93 -6.13 -8.94
CA ILE A 285 -9.48 -7.52 -9.19
C ILE A 285 -10.59 -8.39 -9.77
N ARG A 286 -11.85 -8.01 -9.57
CA ARG A 286 -13.03 -8.76 -9.97
C ARG A 286 -13.77 -8.10 -11.13
N GLY A 287 -14.43 -8.97 -11.92
CA GLY A 287 -15.46 -8.58 -12.87
C GLY A 287 -14.96 -7.88 -14.10
N ASP A 288 -15.91 -7.24 -14.72
CA ASP A 288 -15.83 -6.54 -15.99
C ASP A 288 -14.97 -5.27 -15.95
N ALA A 289 -13.95 -5.26 -15.11
CA ALA A 289 -12.92 -4.23 -15.16
C ALA A 289 -12.15 -4.40 -16.48
N ASP A 290 -12.86 -4.18 -17.59
CA ASP A 290 -12.37 -4.11 -18.97
C ASP A 290 -11.37 -2.97 -19.23
N ALA A 291 -10.82 -2.40 -18.19
CA ALA A 291 -9.62 -1.61 -18.36
C ALA A 291 -8.51 -2.56 -18.79
N ALA A 292 -8.26 -2.63 -20.10
CA ALA A 292 -7.14 -3.40 -20.63
C ALA A 292 -5.90 -3.11 -19.79
N LEU A 293 -5.28 -4.18 -19.26
CA LEU A 293 -4.01 -4.03 -18.57
C LEU A 293 -3.00 -3.41 -19.54
N PRO A 294 -2.05 -2.60 -19.07
CA PRO A 294 -0.91 -2.21 -19.89
C PRO A 294 -0.15 -3.45 -20.35
N PRO A 295 0.81 -3.35 -21.26
CA PRO A 295 1.76 -4.42 -21.48
C PRO A 295 2.32 -4.89 -20.14
N VAL A 296 2.26 -6.20 -19.88
CA VAL A 296 2.63 -6.82 -18.60
C VAL A 296 3.98 -7.51 -18.74
N LEU A 297 4.93 -7.14 -17.90
CA LEU A 297 6.16 -7.90 -17.74
C LEU A 297 5.83 -9.19 -16.99
N SER A 298 6.23 -10.33 -17.57
CA SER A 298 6.07 -11.62 -16.87
C SER A 298 6.88 -11.58 -15.57
N TYR A 299 6.24 -11.82 -14.44
CA TYR A 299 6.83 -11.68 -13.12
C TYR A 299 6.44 -12.84 -12.23
N ASP A 300 7.43 -13.48 -11.62
CA ASP A 300 7.23 -14.54 -10.62
C ASP A 300 7.34 -13.93 -9.20
N PRO A 301 6.22 -13.64 -8.53
CA PRO A 301 6.25 -13.04 -7.21
C PRO A 301 6.85 -13.96 -6.14
N TYR A 302 6.73 -15.27 -6.28
CA TYR A 302 7.26 -16.23 -5.29
C TYR A 302 8.78 -16.36 -5.42
N GLY A 303 9.31 -16.44 -6.65
CA GLY A 303 10.74 -16.40 -6.91
C GLY A 303 11.35 -15.08 -6.45
N ALA A 304 10.69 -13.96 -6.74
CA ALA A 304 11.10 -12.63 -6.29
C ALA A 304 11.13 -12.52 -4.76
N GLY A 305 10.11 -13.05 -4.07
CA GLY A 305 10.07 -13.09 -2.60
C GLY A 305 11.17 -13.94 -2.00
N ALA A 306 11.46 -15.09 -2.58
CA ALA A 306 12.56 -15.96 -2.14
C ALA A 306 13.95 -15.28 -2.29
N HIS A 307 14.12 -14.46 -3.33
CA HIS A 307 15.36 -13.74 -3.62
C HIS A 307 15.48 -12.40 -2.87
N GLN A 308 14.42 -11.92 -2.24
CA GLN A 308 14.34 -10.57 -1.65
C GLN A 308 15.44 -10.27 -0.64
N ALA A 309 15.76 -11.21 0.24
CA ALA A 309 16.77 -11.01 1.29
C ALA A 309 18.17 -10.78 0.70
N GLU A 310 18.55 -11.53 -0.34
CA GLU A 310 19.81 -11.38 -1.04
C GLU A 310 19.86 -10.06 -1.80
N LEU A 311 18.81 -9.73 -2.53
CA LEU A 311 18.67 -8.47 -3.25
C LEU A 311 18.85 -7.26 -2.32
N LEU A 312 18.19 -7.27 -1.16
CA LEU A 312 18.31 -6.20 -0.17
C LEU A 312 19.70 -6.15 0.48
N ALA A 313 20.41 -7.26 0.61
CA ALA A 313 21.80 -7.26 1.09
C ALA A 313 22.74 -6.57 0.09
N ILE A 314 22.60 -6.88 -1.20
CA ILE A 314 23.35 -6.18 -2.27
C ILE A 314 23.02 -4.69 -2.26
N TRP A 315 21.73 -4.35 -2.22
CA TRP A 315 21.29 -2.94 -2.21
C TRP A 315 21.87 -2.14 -1.05
N ARG A 316 21.84 -2.69 0.17
CA ARG A 316 22.39 -2.04 1.37
C ARG A 316 23.90 -1.83 1.27
N SER A 317 24.65 -2.77 0.69
CA SER A 317 26.11 -2.59 0.50
C SER A 317 26.41 -1.43 -0.43
N LEU A 318 25.69 -1.32 -1.56
CA LEU A 318 25.88 -0.24 -2.54
C LEU A 318 25.54 1.14 -1.97
N THR A 319 24.44 1.24 -1.20
CA THR A 319 24.01 2.53 -0.64
C THR A 319 24.81 2.97 0.60
N ALA A 320 25.47 2.04 1.30
CA ALA A 320 26.37 2.36 2.41
C ALA A 320 27.71 2.95 1.90
N GLU A 321 28.19 2.51 0.74
CA GLU A 321 29.43 3.03 0.13
C GLU A 321 29.25 4.46 -0.40
N ASP A 322 28.05 4.80 -0.90
CA ASP A 322 27.76 6.15 -1.40
C ASP A 322 27.58 7.19 -0.26
N ALA A 323 27.41 6.73 0.99
CA ALA A 323 27.25 7.59 2.18
C ALA A 323 28.56 7.86 2.95
N ALA A 324 29.66 7.21 2.59
CA ALA A 324 30.99 7.31 3.23
C ALA A 324 31.92 8.23 2.44
#